data_c718c5a1c594b85e578e18b77f33a734
#
_entry.id   c718c5a1c594b85e578e18b77f33a734
#
_cell.length_a   1.000
_cell.length_b   1.000
_cell.length_c   1.000
_cell.angle_alpha   90.00
_cell.angle_beta   90.00
_cell.angle_gamma   90.00
#
_symmetry.space_group_name_H-M   'P 1'
#
loop_
_entity.id
_entity.type
_entity.pdbx_description
1 polymer ?
#
loop_
_entity_poly.entity_id
_entity_poly.type
_entity_poly.pdbx_seq_one_letter_code
_entity_poly.pdbx_strand_id
1 'polypeptide(L)'
;MKQKKLPEFQVEICSPTNDYLIEFVSDKIFTLEGNGASLPYGGTSGEWGYSGSGWTEQHGTPIGADITYYAGYEDTFYRLKVDFPLDKIKDYMERAYAQSGGTTEDKASLEEYKRLGRNERFSANYNSYNSFSNLVFGFAPKGMVVVWLRYGMGVRIELGRYQAEVIKEDKELEKKLFANWSMNRQEVRARDFNPEASPQEWDNYRIRYAYKPVITGENKALRLFEMNYHYYNAELEIMLRPWINNIPIKKRAIPKEISFVWETGKDQQFVGRAYFSWEKTNEAFKKAGNNAKLEFKIAPDNNSFEIFLNDQPLKADSTRVFKTESEYKDSYNNYN
;
A
#
# COMPACT_ATOMS: atom_id res chain seq x y z
N MET A 1 -16.42 31.52 17.84
CA MET A 1 -15.29 30.98 17.04
C MET A 1 -15.68 29.58 16.62
N LYS A 2 -15.79 29.28 15.32
CA LYS A 2 -15.96 27.87 14.87
C LYS A 2 -14.67 27.15 15.20
N GLN A 3 -14.73 26.12 16.06
CA GLN A 3 -13.60 25.26 16.34
C GLN A 3 -13.12 24.65 15.02
N LYS A 4 -11.86 24.84 14.68
CA LYS A 4 -11.27 24.30 13.43
C LYS A 4 -11.26 22.80 13.54
N LYS A 5 -12.05 22.10 12.71
CA LYS A 5 -12.11 20.64 12.70
C LYS A 5 -10.69 20.11 12.39
N LEU A 6 -10.16 19.27 13.29
CA LEU A 6 -8.87 18.62 13.10
C LEU A 6 -8.96 17.57 11.99
N PRO A 7 -7.86 17.28 11.28
CA PRO A 7 -7.79 16.11 10.42
C PRO A 7 -8.08 14.84 11.22
N GLU A 8 -8.78 13.89 10.60
CA GLU A 8 -9.07 12.57 11.18
C GLU A 8 -8.28 11.52 10.41
N PHE A 9 -7.77 10.52 11.11
CA PHE A 9 -7.11 9.37 10.51
C PHE A 9 -7.30 8.12 11.39
N GLN A 10 -7.09 6.96 10.80
CA GLN A 10 -7.02 5.68 11.50
C GLN A 10 -5.56 5.23 11.58
N VAL A 11 -5.25 4.36 12.54
CA VAL A 11 -3.94 3.74 12.63
C VAL A 11 -4.09 2.24 12.45
N GLU A 12 -3.22 1.67 11.65
CA GLU A 12 -3.15 0.23 11.38
C GLU A 12 -1.75 -0.28 11.67
N ILE A 13 -1.67 -1.54 12.10
CA ILE A 13 -0.41 -2.24 12.36
C ILE A 13 -0.40 -3.58 11.64
N CYS A 14 0.75 -4.01 11.16
CA CYS A 14 0.93 -5.29 10.51
C CYS A 14 2.34 -5.85 10.73
N SER A 15 2.48 -7.15 10.52
CA SER A 15 3.76 -7.86 10.40
C SER A 15 3.89 -8.45 8.99
N PRO A 16 5.08 -8.84 8.55
CA PRO A 16 5.28 -9.45 7.24
C PRO A 16 4.53 -10.78 7.06
N THR A 17 4.57 -11.62 8.10
CA THR A 17 3.86 -12.90 8.23
C THR A 17 3.53 -13.14 9.70
N ASN A 18 2.75 -14.17 9.98
CA ASN A 18 2.46 -14.57 11.36
C ASN A 18 3.68 -15.12 12.14
N ASP A 19 4.80 -15.38 11.47
CA ASP A 19 6.05 -15.80 12.13
C ASP A 19 6.80 -14.62 12.78
N TYR A 20 6.43 -13.39 12.45
CA TYR A 20 7.10 -12.16 12.89
C TYR A 20 6.17 -11.23 13.69
N LEU A 21 5.35 -11.82 14.56
CA LEU A 21 4.47 -11.05 15.44
C LEU A 21 5.26 -10.33 16.51
N ILE A 22 4.79 -9.14 16.86
CA ILE A 22 5.35 -8.34 17.94
C ILE A 22 4.27 -7.92 18.93
N GLU A 23 4.70 -7.56 20.14
CA GLU A 23 3.83 -7.06 21.20
C GLU A 23 4.28 -5.68 21.68
N PHE A 24 3.32 -4.78 21.87
CA PHE A 24 3.62 -3.42 22.28
C PHE A 24 3.70 -3.27 23.79
N VAL A 25 4.71 -2.52 24.26
CA VAL A 25 4.89 -2.15 25.67
C VAL A 25 4.41 -0.74 25.94
N SER A 26 4.68 0.17 25.00
CA SER A 26 4.18 1.54 25.00
C SER A 26 4.16 2.09 23.57
N ASP A 27 3.22 2.96 23.32
CA ASP A 27 3.05 3.58 22.01
C ASP A 27 2.56 5.01 22.16
N LYS A 28 3.08 5.86 21.29
CA LYS A 28 2.61 7.23 21.14
C LYS A 28 2.87 7.70 19.73
N ILE A 29 1.85 8.26 19.09
CA ILE A 29 1.97 8.97 17.83
C ILE A 29 1.82 10.46 18.13
N PHE A 30 2.76 11.26 17.67
CA PHE A 30 2.75 12.71 17.86
C PHE A 30 1.98 13.38 16.72
N THR A 31 1.20 14.37 17.06
CA THR A 31 0.48 15.21 16.09
C THR A 31 0.93 16.67 16.20
N LEU A 32 0.86 17.39 15.07
CA LEU A 32 1.24 18.79 14.99
C LEU A 32 0.42 19.67 15.95
N GLU A 33 -0.82 19.29 16.19
CA GLU A 33 -1.77 20.01 17.03
C GLU A 33 -1.61 19.65 18.53
N GLY A 34 -0.71 18.72 18.86
CA GLY A 34 -0.42 18.31 20.24
C GLY A 34 -1.38 17.24 20.80
N ASN A 35 -2.36 16.79 20.03
CA ASN A 35 -3.20 15.66 20.41
C ASN A 35 -2.37 14.37 20.34
N GLY A 36 -2.48 13.51 21.35
CA GLY A 36 -1.90 12.17 21.30
C GLY A 36 -2.73 11.25 20.41
N ALA A 37 -2.06 10.38 19.68
CA ALA A 37 -2.65 9.25 18.98
C ALA A 37 -1.91 7.98 19.39
N SER A 38 -2.51 6.81 19.21
CA SER A 38 -1.97 5.52 19.65
C SER A 38 -2.14 4.44 18.59
N LEU A 39 -1.43 3.32 18.79
CA LEU A 39 -1.59 2.10 18.02
C LEU A 39 -2.84 1.32 18.48
N PRO A 40 -3.36 0.40 17.64
CA PRO A 40 -4.33 -0.59 18.08
C PRO A 40 -3.83 -1.42 19.25
N TYR A 41 -4.73 -1.88 20.11
CA TYR A 41 -4.37 -2.77 21.22
C TYR A 41 -3.92 -4.15 20.73
N GLY A 42 -3.06 -4.79 21.53
CA GLY A 42 -2.51 -6.12 21.26
C GLY A 42 -1.27 -6.06 20.37
N GLY A 43 -0.93 -7.23 19.82
CA GLY A 43 0.20 -7.38 18.92
C GLY A 43 -0.17 -7.14 17.46
N THR A 44 0.81 -7.30 16.58
CA THR A 44 0.60 -7.26 15.14
C THR A 44 -0.06 -8.52 14.63
N SER A 45 -0.69 -8.43 13.49
CA SER A 45 -1.25 -9.53 12.69
C SER A 45 -1.36 -9.11 11.23
N GLY A 46 -1.94 -9.95 10.38
CA GLY A 46 -2.15 -9.65 8.98
C GLY A 46 -0.94 -9.93 8.09
N GLU A 47 -0.86 -9.22 6.98
CA GLU A 47 0.21 -9.32 5.99
C GLU A 47 0.90 -7.98 5.83
N TRP A 48 2.09 -7.99 5.20
CA TRP A 48 2.87 -6.79 4.95
C TRP A 48 2.06 -5.68 4.25
N GLY A 49 1.87 -4.58 4.98
CA GLY A 49 1.07 -3.44 4.57
C GLY A 49 -0.45 -3.64 4.64
N TYR A 50 -0.94 -4.82 5.05
CA TYR A 50 -2.35 -5.08 5.29
C TYR A 50 -2.58 -5.42 6.75
N SER A 51 -3.35 -4.61 7.41
CA SER A 51 -3.59 -4.74 8.83
C SER A 51 -4.46 -5.95 9.18
N GLY A 52 -4.02 -6.70 10.20
CA GLY A 52 -4.92 -7.55 10.95
C GLY A 52 -5.51 -6.86 12.18
N SER A 53 -5.01 -5.67 12.53
CA SER A 53 -5.49 -4.84 13.64
C SER A 53 -5.53 -3.39 13.23
N GLY A 54 -6.65 -2.71 13.49
CA GLY A 54 -6.86 -1.31 13.19
C GLY A 54 -7.49 -0.57 14.36
N TRP A 55 -7.21 0.71 14.44
CA TRP A 55 -7.82 1.63 15.40
C TRP A 55 -8.51 2.78 14.70
N THR A 56 -9.66 3.18 15.20
CA THR A 56 -10.47 4.25 14.61
C THR A 56 -10.27 5.59 15.33
N GLU A 57 -10.57 6.67 14.62
CA GLU A 57 -10.72 8.04 15.15
C GLU A 57 -9.55 8.59 15.93
N GLN A 58 -8.41 8.69 15.27
CA GLN A 58 -7.31 9.54 15.71
C GLN A 58 -7.48 10.94 15.10
N HIS A 59 -7.03 11.98 15.82
CA HIS A 59 -7.19 13.37 15.39
C HIS A 59 -5.87 14.11 15.35
N GLY A 60 -5.68 14.93 14.33
CA GLY A 60 -4.51 15.77 14.10
C GLY A 60 -3.71 15.36 12.89
N THR A 61 -2.59 16.04 12.68
CA THR A 61 -1.62 15.78 11.60
C THR A 61 -0.48 14.96 12.18
N PRO A 62 -0.31 13.66 11.83
CA PRO A 62 0.74 12.83 12.40
C PRO A 62 2.13 13.33 11.99
N ILE A 63 3.04 13.55 12.95
CA ILE A 63 4.37 14.10 12.71
C ILE A 63 5.50 13.24 13.25
N GLY A 64 5.20 12.13 13.92
CA GLY A 64 6.21 11.23 14.46
C GLY A 64 5.62 10.18 15.37
N ALA A 65 6.47 9.31 15.89
CA ALA A 65 6.08 8.24 16.81
C ALA A 65 7.20 7.92 17.82
N ASP A 66 6.80 7.43 19.01
CA ASP A 66 7.67 6.81 20.01
C ASP A 66 7.00 5.52 20.46
N ILE A 67 7.52 4.39 19.97
CA ILE A 67 6.91 3.07 20.11
C ILE A 67 7.95 2.11 20.69
N THR A 68 7.61 1.45 21.81
CA THR A 68 8.42 0.38 22.39
C THR A 68 7.68 -0.94 22.22
N TYR A 69 8.36 -1.94 21.68
CA TYR A 69 7.78 -3.25 21.39
C TYR A 69 8.77 -4.40 21.65
N TYR A 70 8.23 -5.60 21.81
CA TYR A 70 8.96 -6.84 21.94
C TYR A 70 8.76 -7.73 20.72
N ALA A 71 9.84 -8.16 20.11
CA ALA A 71 9.87 -9.15 19.04
C ALA A 71 10.22 -10.52 19.65
N GLY A 72 9.21 -11.36 19.88
CA GLY A 72 9.39 -12.67 20.51
C GLY A 72 10.32 -13.59 19.72
N TYR A 73 10.23 -13.55 18.41
CA TYR A 73 11.08 -14.31 17.48
C TYR A 73 12.56 -13.90 17.49
N GLU A 74 12.91 -12.73 18.07
CA GLU A 74 14.28 -12.26 18.29
C GLU A 74 14.64 -12.19 19.76
N ASP A 75 13.69 -12.42 20.66
CA ASP A 75 13.82 -12.22 22.11
C ASP A 75 14.38 -10.84 22.44
N THR A 76 13.88 -9.79 21.78
CA THR A 76 14.48 -8.46 21.81
C THR A 76 13.42 -7.37 21.94
N PHE A 77 13.68 -6.42 22.84
CA PHE A 77 12.93 -5.18 22.94
C PHE A 77 13.54 -4.11 22.03
N TYR A 78 12.67 -3.42 21.30
CA TYR A 78 13.02 -2.34 20.39
C TYR A 78 12.30 -1.05 20.78
N ARG A 79 12.92 0.10 20.47
CA ARG A 79 12.27 1.40 20.50
C ARG A 79 12.42 2.11 19.18
N LEU A 80 11.30 2.45 18.57
CA LEU A 80 11.22 3.35 17.44
C LEU A 80 10.94 4.76 17.97
N LYS A 81 11.88 5.69 17.78
CA LYS A 81 11.64 7.12 17.97
C LYS A 81 11.94 7.83 16.67
N VAL A 82 10.92 8.42 16.05
CA VAL A 82 11.01 8.95 14.69
C VAL A 82 10.15 10.19 14.51
N ASP A 83 10.69 11.15 13.75
CA ASP A 83 9.94 12.27 13.20
C ASP A 83 9.59 11.99 11.73
N PHE A 84 8.35 12.25 11.35
CA PHE A 84 7.91 12.14 9.98
C PHE A 84 8.20 13.43 9.21
N PRO A 85 8.48 13.36 7.90
CA PRO A 85 8.74 14.54 7.08
C PRO A 85 7.46 15.38 6.94
N LEU A 86 7.34 16.43 7.75
CA LEU A 86 6.11 17.24 7.91
C LEU A 86 5.59 17.79 6.58
N ASP A 87 6.48 18.30 5.72
CA ASP A 87 6.06 18.86 4.43
C ASP A 87 5.47 17.78 3.51
N LYS A 88 6.06 16.58 3.51
CA LYS A 88 5.52 15.44 2.78
C LYS A 88 4.16 14.99 3.34
N ILE A 89 4.03 14.93 4.67
CA ILE A 89 2.75 14.60 5.32
C ILE A 89 1.66 15.59 4.94
N LYS A 90 1.95 16.89 5.04
CA LYS A 90 0.98 17.94 4.68
C LYS A 90 0.57 17.85 3.21
N ASP A 91 1.54 17.66 2.32
CA ASP A 91 1.29 17.50 0.89
C ASP A 91 0.37 16.31 0.61
N TYR A 92 0.68 15.15 1.19
CA TYR A 92 -0.14 13.95 0.99
C TYR A 92 -1.51 14.02 1.66
N MET A 93 -1.64 14.69 2.80
CA MET A 93 -2.95 14.90 3.45
C MET A 93 -3.89 15.82 2.66
N GLU A 94 -3.35 16.65 1.77
CA GLU A 94 -4.13 17.53 0.90
C GLU A 94 -4.49 16.87 -0.44
N ARG A 95 -3.96 15.70 -0.75
CA ARG A 95 -4.22 14.98 -2.00
C ARG A 95 -5.42 14.04 -1.86
N ALA A 96 -6.01 13.75 -3.01
CA ALA A 96 -6.91 12.62 -3.19
C ALA A 96 -6.34 11.68 -4.25
N TYR A 97 -6.56 10.38 -4.07
CA TYR A 97 -6.13 9.34 -4.97
C TYR A 97 -7.30 8.48 -5.39
N ALA A 98 -7.20 7.90 -6.59
CA ALA A 98 -8.18 6.97 -7.11
C ALA A 98 -8.37 5.76 -6.19
N GLN A 99 -9.58 5.22 -6.14
CA GLN A 99 -9.91 3.97 -5.45
C GLN A 99 -10.49 2.95 -6.43
N SER A 100 -10.29 1.67 -6.12
CA SER A 100 -10.83 0.57 -6.91
C SER A 100 -12.36 0.56 -6.88
N GLY A 101 -12.99 0.19 -8.00
CA GLY A 101 -14.45 0.19 -8.13
C GLY A 101 -15.06 1.59 -8.23
N GLY A 102 -14.25 2.63 -8.40
CA GLY A 102 -14.73 3.98 -8.61
C GLY A 102 -15.48 4.13 -9.95
N THR A 103 -16.62 4.79 -9.94
CA THR A 103 -17.32 5.13 -11.19
C THR A 103 -16.59 6.26 -11.89
N THR A 104 -16.47 6.16 -13.19
CA THR A 104 -15.84 7.19 -14.05
C THR A 104 -16.85 8.13 -14.67
N GLU A 105 -18.08 8.11 -14.18
CA GLU A 105 -19.21 8.86 -14.75
C GLU A 105 -19.18 10.34 -14.44
N ASP A 106 -18.46 10.73 -13.40
CA ASP A 106 -18.36 12.12 -13.02
C ASP A 106 -17.55 12.93 -14.04
N LYS A 107 -18.22 13.87 -14.68
CA LYS A 107 -17.65 14.78 -15.70
C LYS A 107 -16.50 15.63 -15.19
N ALA A 108 -16.30 15.73 -13.87
CA ALA A 108 -15.23 16.46 -13.22
C ALA A 108 -14.25 15.52 -12.54
N SER A 109 -13.70 14.54 -13.28
CA SER A 109 -12.65 13.67 -12.74
C SER A 109 -11.50 14.51 -12.23
N LEU A 110 -11.09 14.25 -10.98
CA LEU A 110 -9.91 14.84 -10.41
C LEU A 110 -8.67 14.25 -11.08
N GLU A 111 -7.67 15.07 -11.30
CA GLU A 111 -6.34 14.56 -11.61
C GLU A 111 -5.85 13.71 -10.42
N GLU A 112 -5.14 12.61 -10.70
CA GLU A 112 -4.70 11.65 -9.67
C GLU A 112 -3.96 12.30 -8.50
N TYR A 113 -3.30 13.44 -8.75
CA TYR A 113 -2.55 14.18 -7.74
C TYR A 113 -3.14 15.57 -7.45
N LYS A 114 -4.40 15.81 -7.84
CA LYS A 114 -5.03 17.10 -7.57
C LYS A 114 -5.18 17.30 -6.07
N ARG A 115 -4.70 18.43 -5.58
CA ARG A 115 -4.90 18.84 -4.20
C ARG A 115 -6.34 19.28 -4.02
N LEU A 116 -6.98 18.77 -2.97
CA LEU A 116 -8.32 19.17 -2.58
C LEU A 116 -8.23 20.18 -1.43
N GLY A 117 -9.00 21.27 -1.53
CA GLY A 117 -9.25 22.14 -0.38
C GLY A 117 -9.95 21.36 0.73
N ARG A 118 -9.74 21.77 2.00
CA ARG A 118 -10.36 21.09 3.16
C ARG A 118 -11.88 20.97 3.07
N ASN A 119 -12.55 21.91 2.39
CA ASN A 119 -14.00 21.92 2.22
C ASN A 119 -14.47 21.14 1.00
N GLU A 120 -13.56 20.76 0.08
CA GLU A 120 -13.87 20.07 -1.16
C GLU A 120 -13.68 18.55 -1.05
N ARG A 121 -13.08 18.07 0.05
CA ARG A 121 -12.78 16.64 0.29
C ARG A 121 -14.00 15.72 0.15
N PHE A 122 -15.19 16.24 0.33
CA PHE A 122 -16.43 15.48 0.35
C PHE A 122 -17.39 15.84 -0.80
N SER A 123 -17.07 16.78 -1.65
CA SER A 123 -18.00 17.28 -2.65
C SER A 123 -17.72 16.82 -4.08
N ALA A 124 -16.49 16.39 -4.38
CA ALA A 124 -16.12 16.00 -5.72
C ALA A 124 -15.83 14.49 -5.76
N ASN A 125 -16.59 13.76 -6.52
CA ASN A 125 -16.33 12.38 -6.93
C ASN A 125 -16.05 11.41 -5.75
N TYR A 126 -16.85 11.48 -4.70
CA TYR A 126 -16.72 10.67 -3.49
C TYR A 126 -16.56 9.16 -3.77
N ASN A 127 -17.13 8.67 -4.88
CA ASN A 127 -17.07 7.26 -5.25
C ASN A 127 -15.79 6.86 -6.00
N SER A 128 -15.02 7.82 -6.52
CA SER A 128 -13.85 7.56 -7.37
C SER A 128 -12.52 7.90 -6.72
N TYR A 129 -12.51 8.78 -5.72
CA TYR A 129 -11.29 9.28 -5.09
C TYR A 129 -11.42 9.37 -3.58
N ASN A 130 -10.34 9.01 -2.88
CA ASN A 130 -10.26 9.14 -1.43
C ASN A 130 -9.11 10.04 -1.00
N SER A 131 -9.34 10.77 0.10
CA SER A 131 -8.29 11.47 0.83
C SER A 131 -7.57 10.52 1.78
N PHE A 132 -6.45 10.98 2.33
CA PHE A 132 -5.74 10.30 3.42
C PHE A 132 -6.70 9.88 4.53
N SER A 133 -6.65 8.63 4.89
CA SER A 133 -7.51 8.06 5.92
C SER A 133 -6.75 7.23 6.97
N ASN A 134 -5.60 6.63 6.61
CA ASN A 134 -4.93 5.70 7.50
C ASN A 134 -3.41 5.90 7.50
N LEU A 135 -2.82 5.75 8.68
CA LEU A 135 -1.39 5.61 8.91
C LEU A 135 -1.13 4.14 9.23
N VAL A 136 -0.31 3.47 8.43
CA VAL A 136 -0.05 2.03 8.55
C VAL A 136 1.39 1.82 8.98
N PHE A 137 1.61 1.06 10.07
CA PHE A 137 2.93 0.67 10.54
C PHE A 137 3.14 -0.82 10.27
N GLY A 138 4.21 -1.16 9.57
CA GLY A 138 4.67 -2.54 9.38
C GLY A 138 5.97 -2.77 10.13
N PHE A 139 5.97 -3.78 10.99
CA PHE A 139 7.12 -4.15 11.83
C PHE A 139 7.74 -5.43 11.30
N ALA A 140 9.01 -5.38 10.93
CA ALA A 140 9.77 -6.49 10.37
C ALA A 140 11.03 -6.78 11.23
N PRO A 141 11.73 -7.91 10.97
CA PRO A 141 12.91 -8.29 11.76
C PRO A 141 13.99 -7.21 11.88
N LYS A 142 14.81 -7.33 12.91
CA LYS A 142 15.96 -6.47 13.23
C LYS A 142 15.59 -5.01 13.42
N GLY A 143 14.39 -4.75 13.95
CA GLY A 143 13.93 -3.40 14.22
C GLY A 143 13.54 -2.59 12.97
N MET A 144 13.38 -3.23 11.82
CA MET A 144 12.89 -2.56 10.62
C MET A 144 11.42 -2.17 10.80
N VAL A 145 11.10 -0.90 10.55
CA VAL A 145 9.72 -0.41 10.55
C VAL A 145 9.48 0.38 9.26
N VAL A 146 8.43 0.04 8.54
CA VAL A 146 7.98 0.79 7.37
C VAL A 146 6.64 1.44 7.69
N VAL A 147 6.48 2.69 7.28
CA VAL A 147 5.25 3.45 7.47
C VAL A 147 4.67 3.83 6.13
N TRP A 148 3.37 3.59 5.96
CA TRP A 148 2.63 3.99 4.76
C TRP A 148 1.49 4.92 5.11
N LEU A 149 1.12 5.75 4.14
CA LEU A 149 -0.13 6.50 4.10
C LEU A 149 -1.11 5.76 3.20
N ARG A 150 -2.34 5.53 3.68
CA ARG A 150 -3.38 4.86 2.92
C ARG A 150 -4.56 5.79 2.69
N TYR A 151 -5.20 5.61 1.54
CA TYR A 151 -6.30 6.42 1.03
C TYR A 151 -7.52 5.52 0.81
N GLY A 152 -8.38 5.45 1.81
CA GLY A 152 -9.51 4.54 1.81
C GLY A 152 -9.10 3.07 1.68
N MET A 153 -9.84 2.30 0.91
CA MET A 153 -9.52 0.90 0.58
C MET A 153 -8.53 0.77 -0.60
N GLY A 154 -8.03 1.89 -1.09
CA GLY A 154 -7.23 1.98 -2.32
C GLY A 154 -5.76 2.29 -2.07
N VAL A 155 -5.31 3.33 -2.74
CA VAL A 155 -3.90 3.73 -2.85
C VAL A 155 -3.18 3.73 -1.50
N ARG A 156 -1.97 3.16 -1.49
CA ARG A 156 -1.08 3.13 -0.34
C ARG A 156 0.33 3.52 -0.78
N ILE A 157 0.92 4.49 -0.08
CA ILE A 157 2.19 5.11 -0.45
C ILE A 157 3.14 5.01 0.73
N GLU A 158 4.35 4.53 0.50
CA GLU A 158 5.39 4.49 1.52
C GLU A 158 5.79 5.90 1.94
N LEU A 159 5.59 6.22 3.22
CA LEU A 159 6.08 7.44 3.83
C LEU A 159 7.58 7.34 4.11
N GLY A 160 8.02 6.21 4.66
CA GLY A 160 9.42 5.95 4.93
C GLY A 160 9.69 4.58 5.55
N ARG A 161 10.97 4.21 5.52
CA ARG A 161 11.54 3.06 6.23
C ARG A 161 12.41 3.59 7.37
N TYR A 162 12.16 3.10 8.56
CA TYR A 162 12.80 3.52 9.79
C TYR A 162 13.49 2.34 10.47
N GLN A 163 14.37 2.65 11.41
CA GLN A 163 15.11 1.67 12.18
C GLN A 163 14.85 1.89 13.68
N ALA A 164 14.24 0.92 14.31
CA ALA A 164 14.11 0.89 15.76
C ALA A 164 15.42 0.43 16.40
N GLU A 165 15.74 1.00 17.56
CA GLU A 165 16.95 0.69 18.32
C GLU A 165 16.68 -0.43 19.34
N VAL A 166 17.66 -1.30 19.52
CA VAL A 166 17.63 -2.36 20.53
C VAL A 166 17.74 -1.73 21.93
N ILE A 167 16.85 -2.11 22.82
CA ILE A 167 16.93 -1.73 24.23
C ILE A 167 17.75 -2.80 24.98
N LYS A 168 18.91 -2.43 25.49
CA LYS A 168 19.83 -3.35 26.17
C LYS A 168 19.44 -3.65 27.62
N GLU A 169 18.90 -2.64 28.33
CA GLU A 169 18.44 -2.76 29.72
C GLU A 169 16.90 -2.89 29.71
N ASP A 170 16.42 -4.13 29.62
CA ASP A 170 15.03 -4.43 29.32
C ASP A 170 14.24 -5.07 30.47
N LYS A 171 14.85 -5.26 31.66
CA LYS A 171 14.22 -5.94 32.81
C LYS A 171 12.87 -5.33 33.23
N GLU A 172 12.77 -4.01 33.26
CA GLU A 172 11.51 -3.33 33.63
C GLU A 172 10.46 -3.48 32.53
N LEU A 173 10.88 -3.51 31.27
CA LEU A 173 9.98 -3.76 30.13
C LEU A 173 9.49 -5.20 30.13
N GLU A 174 10.39 -6.17 30.41
CA GLU A 174 10.05 -7.58 30.59
C GLU A 174 8.99 -7.74 31.66
N LYS A 175 9.27 -7.20 32.89
CA LYS A 175 8.32 -7.25 34.00
C LYS A 175 6.97 -6.64 33.62
N LYS A 176 6.96 -5.50 32.94
CA LYS A 176 5.72 -4.83 32.50
C LYS A 176 4.94 -5.67 31.49
N LEU A 177 5.62 -6.20 30.47
CA LEU A 177 4.97 -6.94 29.39
C LEU A 177 4.42 -8.28 29.88
N PHE A 178 5.25 -9.06 30.60
CA PHE A 178 4.90 -10.43 30.99
C PHE A 178 4.11 -10.52 32.32
N ALA A 179 3.82 -9.39 32.99
CA ALA A 179 3.09 -9.38 34.25
C ALA A 179 1.70 -10.06 34.17
N ASN A 180 1.03 -9.95 33.04
CA ASN A 180 -0.33 -10.48 32.82
C ASN A 180 -0.38 -11.57 31.75
N TRP A 181 0.76 -12.09 31.32
CA TRP A 181 0.81 -13.15 30.32
C TRP A 181 0.78 -14.53 31.01
N SER A 182 0.21 -15.51 30.31
CA SER A 182 0.23 -16.93 30.75
C SER A 182 1.60 -17.58 30.56
N MET A 183 2.47 -17.02 29.71
CA MET A 183 3.82 -17.48 29.43
C MET A 183 4.84 -16.45 29.88
N ASN A 184 5.96 -16.91 30.42
CA ASN A 184 7.10 -16.03 30.69
C ASN A 184 8.00 -15.86 29.45
N ARG A 185 8.99 -14.97 29.51
CA ARG A 185 9.89 -14.67 28.40
C ARG A 185 10.66 -15.89 27.89
N GLN A 186 11.08 -16.78 28.79
CA GLN A 186 11.84 -17.98 28.40
C GLN A 186 10.96 -18.97 27.62
N GLU A 187 9.70 -19.10 28.00
CA GLU A 187 8.73 -19.94 27.29
C GLU A 187 8.41 -19.37 25.90
N VAL A 188 8.21 -18.06 25.79
CA VAL A 188 8.02 -17.39 24.50
C VAL A 188 9.25 -17.57 23.60
N ARG A 189 10.45 -17.33 24.15
CA ARG A 189 11.70 -17.56 23.42
C ARG A 189 11.84 -19.01 22.95
N ALA A 190 11.53 -19.99 23.80
CA ALA A 190 11.62 -21.40 23.43
C ALA A 190 10.67 -21.79 22.28
N ARG A 191 9.53 -21.11 22.19
CA ARG A 191 8.51 -21.33 21.14
C ARG A 191 8.82 -20.60 19.85
N ASP A 192 9.20 -19.33 19.93
CA ASP A 192 9.13 -18.40 18.80
C ASP A 192 10.50 -17.99 18.23
N PHE A 193 11.61 -18.24 18.96
CA PHE A 193 12.92 -17.72 18.60
C PHE A 193 13.40 -18.22 17.23
N ASN A 194 13.68 -17.28 16.34
CA ASN A 194 14.19 -17.52 14.99
C ASN A 194 15.50 -16.76 14.77
N PRO A 195 16.68 -17.41 14.90
CA PRO A 195 17.98 -16.75 14.72
C PRO A 195 18.23 -16.27 13.29
N GLU A 196 17.52 -16.84 12.30
CA GLU A 196 17.66 -16.50 10.88
C GLU A 196 16.73 -15.32 10.48
N ALA A 197 15.96 -14.74 11.41
CA ALA A 197 15.09 -13.61 11.12
C ALA A 197 15.89 -12.44 10.53
N SER A 198 15.48 -11.97 9.36
CA SER A 198 16.18 -10.96 8.58
C SER A 198 15.19 -10.01 7.92
N PRO A 199 15.47 -8.70 7.85
CA PRO A 199 14.64 -7.74 7.12
C PRO A 199 14.94 -7.71 5.62
N GLN A 200 15.94 -8.45 5.15
CA GLN A 200 16.52 -8.33 3.79
C GLN A 200 15.48 -8.49 2.68
N GLU A 201 14.54 -9.40 2.86
CA GLU A 201 13.47 -9.64 1.88
C GLU A 201 12.63 -8.38 1.67
N TRP A 202 12.19 -7.74 2.75
CA TRP A 202 11.35 -6.53 2.69
C TRP A 202 12.15 -5.29 2.27
N ASP A 203 13.44 -5.19 2.60
CA ASP A 203 14.33 -4.17 2.05
C ASP A 203 14.53 -4.38 0.53
N ASN A 204 14.66 -5.62 0.07
CA ASN A 204 14.74 -5.94 -1.36
C ASN A 204 13.45 -5.54 -2.09
N TYR A 205 12.27 -5.76 -1.50
CA TYR A 205 10.98 -5.39 -2.09
C TYR A 205 10.82 -3.88 -2.34
N ARG A 206 11.63 -3.05 -1.68
CA ARG A 206 11.65 -1.59 -1.85
C ARG A 206 12.51 -1.10 -3.01
N ILE A 207 13.21 -1.99 -3.72
CA ILE A 207 13.96 -1.66 -4.93
C ILE A 207 12.98 -1.15 -5.99
N ARG A 208 13.31 -0.01 -6.63
CA ARG A 208 12.44 0.67 -7.59
C ARG A 208 13.12 0.87 -8.92
N TYR A 209 12.34 0.71 -9.98
CA TYR A 209 12.73 0.98 -11.36
C TYR A 209 11.87 2.07 -11.96
N ALA A 210 12.44 2.87 -12.88
CA ALA A 210 11.69 3.85 -13.64
C ALA A 210 11.00 3.14 -14.82
N TYR A 211 9.67 3.00 -14.77
CA TYR A 211 8.90 2.39 -15.86
C TYR A 211 7.47 2.92 -15.91
N LYS A 212 6.82 2.64 -17.04
CA LYS A 212 5.38 2.85 -17.21
C LYS A 212 4.70 1.56 -17.67
N PRO A 213 3.52 1.25 -17.15
CA PRO A 213 2.64 0.25 -17.74
C PRO A 213 1.95 0.80 -18.98
N VAL A 214 1.64 -0.08 -19.91
CA VAL A 214 0.86 0.21 -21.12
C VAL A 214 -0.02 -1.00 -21.40
N ILE A 215 -1.29 -0.75 -21.72
CA ILE A 215 -2.21 -1.80 -22.17
C ILE A 215 -2.52 -1.54 -23.62
N THR A 216 -2.40 -2.57 -24.46
CA THR A 216 -2.67 -2.51 -25.90
C THR A 216 -3.56 -3.67 -26.32
N GLY A 217 -4.18 -3.53 -27.48
CA GLY A 217 -4.98 -4.58 -28.12
C GLY A 217 -5.29 -4.20 -29.56
N GLU A 218 -5.59 -5.18 -30.39
CA GLU A 218 -5.90 -4.98 -31.81
C GLU A 218 -7.34 -4.49 -32.03
N ASN A 219 -8.23 -4.70 -31.05
CA ASN A 219 -9.60 -4.28 -31.12
C ASN A 219 -9.70 -2.74 -31.05
N LYS A 220 -10.22 -2.12 -32.11
CA LYS A 220 -10.39 -0.65 -32.20
C LYS A 220 -11.39 -0.09 -31.17
N ALA A 221 -12.27 -0.93 -30.64
CA ALA A 221 -13.23 -0.56 -29.60
C ALA A 221 -12.68 -0.78 -28.19
N LEU A 222 -11.39 -1.14 -28.04
CA LEU A 222 -10.75 -1.32 -26.75
C LEU A 222 -10.77 -0.02 -25.95
N ARG A 223 -11.29 -0.10 -24.75
CA ARG A 223 -11.37 1.01 -23.79
C ARG A 223 -10.97 0.52 -22.39
N LEU A 224 -10.11 1.28 -21.74
CA LEU A 224 -9.60 0.97 -20.42
C LEU A 224 -10.37 1.74 -19.35
N PHE A 225 -10.65 1.12 -18.23
CA PHE A 225 -11.36 1.74 -17.11
C PHE A 225 -10.47 1.97 -15.90
N GLU A 226 -9.84 0.90 -15.46
CA GLU A 226 -9.16 0.85 -14.19
C GLU A 226 -7.94 -0.06 -14.28
N MET A 227 -6.88 0.28 -13.56
CA MET A 227 -5.73 -0.56 -13.34
C MET A 227 -5.29 -0.44 -11.89
N ASN A 228 -5.09 -1.59 -11.25
CA ASN A 228 -4.62 -1.70 -9.88
C ASN A 228 -3.25 -2.37 -9.85
N TYR A 229 -2.31 -1.77 -9.15
CA TYR A 229 -0.97 -2.28 -8.92
C TYR A 229 -0.75 -2.57 -7.46
N HIS A 230 -0.64 -3.83 -7.10
CA HIS A 230 -0.14 -4.26 -5.81
C HIS A 230 1.35 -4.55 -5.93
N TYR A 231 2.16 -3.84 -5.18
CA TYR A 231 3.61 -4.00 -5.18
C TYR A 231 4.09 -4.88 -4.03
N TYR A 232 5.25 -5.52 -4.20
CA TYR A 232 5.87 -6.34 -3.15
C TYR A 232 6.20 -5.53 -1.90
N ASN A 233 6.55 -4.25 -2.03
CA ASN A 233 6.79 -3.35 -0.90
C ASN A 233 5.50 -2.86 -0.22
N ALA A 234 4.39 -3.49 -0.51
CA ALA A 234 3.05 -3.17 -0.01
C ALA A 234 2.47 -1.82 -0.47
N GLU A 235 3.09 -1.09 -1.35
CA GLU A 235 2.41 0.03 -2.00
C GLU A 235 1.27 -0.48 -2.90
N LEU A 236 0.29 0.38 -3.09
CA LEU A 236 -0.83 0.16 -4.01
C LEU A 236 -1.07 1.42 -4.84
N GLU A 237 -1.11 1.27 -6.15
CA GLU A 237 -1.42 2.33 -7.09
C GLU A 237 -2.69 1.97 -7.87
N ILE A 238 -3.61 2.91 -7.98
CA ILE A 238 -4.85 2.74 -8.73
C ILE A 238 -4.92 3.85 -9.76
N MET A 239 -5.21 3.49 -11.00
CA MET A 239 -5.35 4.40 -12.12
C MET A 239 -6.70 4.21 -12.76
N LEU A 240 -7.48 5.28 -12.78
CA LEU A 240 -8.78 5.33 -13.45
C LEU A 240 -8.66 6.02 -14.80
N ARG A 241 -9.65 5.83 -15.63
CA ARG A 241 -9.86 6.63 -16.83
C ARG A 241 -10.11 8.11 -16.47
N PRO A 242 -9.57 9.10 -17.21
CA PRO A 242 -8.79 8.93 -18.44
C PRO A 242 -7.27 8.69 -18.25
N TRP A 243 -6.76 8.75 -17.04
CA TRP A 243 -5.32 8.69 -16.72
C TRP A 243 -4.65 7.40 -17.13
N ILE A 244 -5.39 6.29 -17.09
CA ILE A 244 -4.91 4.97 -17.53
C ILE A 244 -4.43 4.94 -18.99
N ASN A 245 -4.90 5.85 -19.82
CA ASN A 245 -4.50 5.94 -21.23
C ASN A 245 -3.12 6.60 -21.43
N ASN A 246 -2.61 7.31 -20.41
CA ASN A 246 -1.33 8.01 -20.51
C ASN A 246 -0.58 7.98 -19.16
N ILE A 247 -0.18 6.81 -18.74
CA ILE A 247 0.52 6.60 -17.48
C ILE A 247 1.96 7.13 -17.59
N PRO A 248 2.42 8.00 -16.68
CA PRO A 248 3.76 8.54 -16.74
C PRO A 248 4.81 7.50 -16.32
N ILE A 249 6.03 7.65 -16.85
CA ILE A 249 7.20 6.97 -16.31
C ILE A 249 7.48 7.54 -14.92
N LYS A 250 7.52 6.67 -13.91
CA LYS A 250 7.96 7.02 -12.56
C LYS A 250 8.66 5.83 -11.91
N LYS A 251 9.37 6.07 -10.80
CA LYS A 251 9.98 5.00 -10.00
C LYS A 251 8.89 4.21 -9.26
N ARG A 252 8.76 2.92 -9.60
CA ARG A 252 7.84 1.97 -8.99
C ARG A 252 8.60 0.75 -8.48
N ALA A 253 8.12 0.13 -7.42
CA ALA A 253 8.61 -1.17 -6.97
C ALA A 253 8.19 -2.28 -7.96
N ILE A 254 8.65 -3.49 -7.72
CA ILE A 254 8.24 -4.67 -8.51
C ILE A 254 6.78 -4.99 -8.20
N PRO A 255 5.93 -5.19 -9.22
CA PRO A 255 4.56 -5.59 -9.00
C PRO A 255 4.49 -7.04 -8.47
N LYS A 256 3.62 -7.28 -7.48
CA LYS A 256 3.20 -8.60 -7.00
C LYS A 256 1.98 -9.08 -7.80
N GLU A 257 1.02 -8.17 -7.96
CA GLU A 257 -0.20 -8.40 -8.73
C GLU A 257 -0.55 -7.13 -9.50
N ILE A 258 -1.01 -7.31 -10.74
CA ILE A 258 -1.61 -6.23 -11.53
C ILE A 258 -2.97 -6.73 -11.98
N SER A 259 -3.99 -5.91 -11.81
CA SER A 259 -5.31 -6.14 -12.42
C SER A 259 -5.73 -4.92 -13.22
N PHE A 260 -6.44 -5.14 -14.33
CA PHE A 260 -6.95 -4.08 -15.17
C PHE A 260 -8.29 -4.46 -15.80
N VAL A 261 -9.13 -3.45 -15.98
CA VAL A 261 -10.49 -3.60 -16.52
C VAL A 261 -10.57 -2.92 -17.88
N TRP A 262 -11.14 -3.63 -18.87
CA TRP A 262 -11.36 -3.12 -20.21
C TRP A 262 -12.68 -3.57 -20.77
N GLU A 263 -13.11 -2.91 -21.86
CA GLU A 263 -14.23 -3.33 -22.69
C GLU A 263 -13.87 -3.27 -24.15
N THR A 264 -14.61 -4.01 -24.98
CA THR A 264 -14.49 -4.04 -26.44
C THR A 264 -15.85 -3.86 -27.14
N GLY A 265 -16.86 -3.44 -26.43
CA GLY A 265 -18.20 -3.20 -26.89
C GLY A 265 -19.18 -3.19 -25.73
N LYS A 266 -20.40 -2.78 -25.97
CA LYS A 266 -21.46 -2.77 -24.96
C LYS A 266 -21.62 -4.17 -24.36
N ASP A 267 -21.66 -4.25 -23.04
CA ASP A 267 -21.78 -5.48 -22.26
C ASP A 267 -20.64 -6.51 -22.49
N GLN A 268 -19.50 -6.08 -23.06
CA GLN A 268 -18.30 -6.88 -23.25
C GLN A 268 -17.15 -6.33 -22.43
N GLN A 269 -17.24 -6.53 -21.11
CA GLN A 269 -16.24 -6.09 -20.15
C GLN A 269 -15.48 -7.28 -19.57
N PHE A 270 -14.18 -7.05 -19.34
CA PHE A 270 -13.24 -8.06 -18.90
C PHE A 270 -12.31 -7.53 -17.81
N VAL A 271 -11.87 -8.42 -16.95
CA VAL A 271 -10.81 -8.19 -15.95
C VAL A 271 -9.65 -9.09 -16.28
N GLY A 272 -8.47 -8.51 -16.49
CA GLY A 272 -7.21 -9.22 -16.57
C GLY A 272 -6.47 -9.16 -15.24
N ARG A 273 -5.84 -10.26 -14.85
CA ARG A 273 -4.94 -10.33 -13.68
C ARG A 273 -3.65 -11.01 -14.05
N ALA A 274 -2.53 -10.48 -13.56
CA ALA A 274 -1.21 -11.06 -13.68
C ALA A 274 -0.54 -11.09 -12.30
N TYR A 275 0.09 -12.22 -11.97
CA TYR A 275 0.84 -12.43 -10.73
C TYR A 275 2.30 -12.68 -11.06
N PHE A 276 3.21 -12.04 -10.34
CA PHE A 276 4.63 -12.04 -10.63
C PHE A 276 5.45 -12.60 -9.47
N SER A 277 6.52 -13.33 -9.78
CA SER A 277 7.60 -13.64 -8.83
C SER A 277 8.52 -12.44 -8.72
N TRP A 278 8.90 -12.09 -7.49
CA TRP A 278 9.80 -10.97 -7.26
C TRP A 278 11.17 -11.18 -7.93
N GLU A 279 11.79 -12.34 -7.72
CA GLU A 279 13.15 -12.65 -8.18
C GLU A 279 13.26 -12.53 -9.71
N LYS A 280 12.38 -13.25 -10.43
CA LYS A 280 12.39 -13.26 -11.90
C LYS A 280 12.10 -11.90 -12.49
N THR A 281 11.13 -11.20 -11.90
CA THR A 281 10.71 -9.89 -12.38
C THR A 281 11.76 -8.84 -12.08
N ASN A 282 12.38 -8.88 -10.90
CA ASN A 282 13.49 -7.99 -10.54
C ASN A 282 14.69 -8.16 -11.48
N GLU A 283 15.05 -9.39 -11.83
CA GLU A 283 16.11 -9.64 -12.82
C GLU A 283 15.78 -9.07 -14.20
N ALA A 284 14.52 -9.23 -14.64
CA ALA A 284 14.08 -8.66 -15.91
C ALA A 284 14.17 -7.12 -15.91
N PHE A 285 13.71 -6.46 -14.84
CA PHE A 285 13.82 -5.00 -14.72
C PHE A 285 15.25 -4.51 -14.62
N LYS A 286 16.16 -5.24 -13.95
CA LYS A 286 17.60 -4.92 -13.95
C LYS A 286 18.17 -4.92 -15.34
N LYS A 287 17.80 -5.90 -16.19
CA LYS A 287 18.24 -5.99 -17.59
C LYS A 287 17.61 -4.93 -18.47
N ALA A 288 16.34 -4.60 -18.25
CA ALA A 288 15.61 -3.60 -19.02
C ALA A 288 16.13 -2.16 -18.79
N GLY A 289 16.69 -1.90 -17.61
CA GLY A 289 17.22 -0.59 -17.23
C GLY A 289 16.14 0.44 -16.92
N ASN A 290 16.51 1.72 -17.01
CA ASN A 290 15.59 2.83 -16.75
C ASN A 290 14.67 3.13 -17.94
N ASN A 291 13.50 3.72 -17.65
CA ASN A 291 12.48 4.10 -18.61
C ASN A 291 11.87 2.91 -19.37
N ALA A 292 11.72 1.80 -18.70
CA ALA A 292 11.14 0.61 -19.27
C ALA A 292 9.63 0.77 -19.55
N LYS A 293 9.13 0.04 -20.55
CA LYS A 293 7.72 -0.12 -20.88
C LYS A 293 7.29 -1.52 -20.46
N LEU A 294 6.36 -1.63 -19.50
CA LEU A 294 5.70 -2.88 -19.13
C LEU A 294 4.37 -2.95 -19.89
N GLU A 295 4.32 -3.74 -20.95
CA GLU A 295 3.17 -3.82 -21.84
C GLU A 295 2.34 -5.07 -21.61
N PHE A 296 1.02 -4.89 -21.56
CA PHE A 296 0.01 -5.96 -21.54
C PHE A 296 -0.74 -5.92 -22.86
N LYS A 297 -0.46 -6.87 -23.76
CA LYS A 297 -1.07 -6.95 -25.07
C LYS A 297 -2.26 -7.91 -25.04
N ILE A 298 -3.47 -7.39 -25.10
CA ILE A 298 -4.72 -8.15 -25.07
C ILE A 298 -4.90 -8.87 -26.40
N ALA A 299 -5.22 -10.18 -26.34
CA ALA A 299 -5.53 -10.98 -27.51
C ALA A 299 -6.85 -10.52 -28.17
N PRO A 300 -7.02 -10.70 -29.52
CA PRO A 300 -8.22 -10.25 -30.23
C PRO A 300 -9.53 -10.84 -29.71
N ASP A 301 -9.50 -12.03 -29.14
CA ASP A 301 -10.64 -12.74 -28.56
C ASP A 301 -10.96 -12.35 -27.11
N ASN A 302 -10.15 -11.47 -26.49
CA ASN A 302 -10.23 -11.04 -25.10
C ASN A 302 -10.10 -12.17 -24.06
N ASN A 303 -9.62 -13.36 -24.41
CA ASN A 303 -9.51 -14.50 -23.49
C ASN A 303 -8.13 -14.61 -22.81
N SER A 304 -7.15 -13.85 -23.32
CA SER A 304 -5.78 -13.85 -22.80
C SER A 304 -5.09 -12.49 -23.08
N PHE A 305 -3.92 -12.34 -22.50
CA PHE A 305 -2.97 -11.27 -22.82
C PHE A 305 -1.54 -11.77 -22.65
N GLU A 306 -0.64 -11.16 -23.39
CA GLU A 306 0.80 -11.36 -23.27
C GLU A 306 1.44 -10.17 -22.55
N ILE A 307 2.58 -10.42 -21.89
CA ILE A 307 3.29 -9.39 -21.13
C ILE A 307 4.69 -9.21 -21.72
N PHE A 308 5.07 -7.96 -21.93
CA PHE A 308 6.38 -7.59 -22.46
C PHE A 308 7.03 -6.52 -21.58
N LEU A 309 8.36 -6.61 -21.45
CA LEU A 309 9.18 -5.57 -20.85
C LEU A 309 10.19 -5.09 -21.91
N ASN A 310 10.04 -3.85 -22.40
CA ASN A 310 10.80 -3.31 -23.56
C ASN A 310 10.80 -4.28 -24.74
N ASP A 311 9.59 -4.72 -25.15
CA ASP A 311 9.34 -5.64 -26.27
C ASP A 311 9.94 -7.06 -26.08
N GLN A 312 10.51 -7.36 -24.92
CA GLN A 312 10.95 -8.72 -24.57
C GLN A 312 9.84 -9.41 -23.76
N PRO A 313 9.48 -10.66 -24.08
CA PRO A 313 8.49 -11.40 -23.31
C PRO A 313 8.83 -11.47 -21.83
N LEU A 314 7.90 -11.09 -20.97
CA LEU A 314 8.01 -11.22 -19.53
C LEU A 314 7.01 -12.27 -19.03
N LYS A 315 7.52 -13.37 -18.46
CA LYS A 315 6.68 -14.44 -17.95
C LYS A 315 6.17 -14.09 -16.54
N ALA A 316 4.86 -13.94 -16.39
CA ALA A 316 4.19 -13.96 -15.10
C ALA A 316 4.07 -15.39 -14.56
N ASP A 317 3.92 -15.57 -13.26
CA ASP A 317 3.66 -16.87 -12.64
C ASP A 317 2.27 -17.39 -13.02
N SER A 318 1.29 -16.49 -13.11
CA SER A 318 -0.02 -16.80 -13.69
C SER A 318 -0.69 -15.55 -14.26
N THR A 319 -1.53 -15.79 -15.26
CA THR A 319 -2.43 -14.78 -15.84
C THR A 319 -3.84 -15.34 -15.90
N ARG A 320 -4.82 -14.47 -15.75
CA ARG A 320 -6.25 -14.83 -15.83
C ARG A 320 -7.03 -13.73 -16.51
N VAL A 321 -8.06 -14.08 -17.25
CA VAL A 321 -9.05 -13.15 -17.78
C VAL A 321 -10.43 -13.63 -17.39
N PHE A 322 -11.28 -12.70 -16.97
CA PHE A 322 -12.68 -12.95 -16.62
C PHE A 322 -13.56 -12.01 -17.39
N LYS A 323 -14.65 -12.50 -17.95
CA LYS A 323 -15.76 -11.65 -18.36
C LYS A 323 -16.47 -11.16 -17.09
N THR A 324 -16.80 -9.88 -17.01
CA THR A 324 -17.46 -9.30 -15.85
C THR A 324 -18.70 -8.49 -16.27
N GLU A 325 -19.69 -8.49 -15.39
CA GLU A 325 -20.79 -7.54 -15.40
C GLU A 325 -20.39 -6.37 -14.51
N SER A 326 -19.74 -5.36 -15.08
CA SER A 326 -19.18 -4.31 -14.26
C SER A 326 -20.15 -3.16 -14.01
N GLU A 327 -19.83 -2.37 -13.01
CA GLU A 327 -20.49 -1.11 -12.68
C GLU A 327 -20.27 -0.02 -13.76
N TYR A 328 -19.43 -0.30 -14.77
CA TYR A 328 -19.09 0.61 -15.86
C TYR A 328 -20.06 0.54 -17.06
N LYS A 329 -21.22 -0.10 -16.92
CA LYS A 329 -22.19 -0.29 -18.03
C LYS A 329 -22.56 1.00 -18.75
N ASP A 330 -22.74 2.08 -18.00
CA ASP A 330 -23.18 3.38 -18.56
C ASP A 330 -22.01 4.21 -19.11
N SER A 331 -20.79 3.91 -18.72
CA SER A 331 -19.61 4.67 -19.15
C SER A 331 -19.25 4.44 -20.62
N TYR A 332 -19.70 3.35 -21.24
CA TYR A 332 -19.48 3.09 -22.67
C TYR A 332 -20.13 4.16 -23.54
N ASN A 333 -21.31 4.64 -23.17
CA ASN A 333 -22.07 5.63 -23.93
C ASN A 333 -21.59 7.08 -23.76
N ASN A 334 -20.83 7.36 -22.70
CA ASN A 334 -20.45 8.72 -22.30
C ASN A 334 -19.03 9.11 -22.73
N TYR A 335 -18.40 8.32 -23.60
CA TYR A 335 -16.98 8.46 -23.92
C TYR A 335 -16.72 8.99 -25.33
N ASN A 336 -17.50 9.95 -25.78
CA ASN A 336 -17.19 10.67 -27.02
C ASN A 336 -16.47 11.97 -26.75
#